data_400c6dfe7919941bbfa292fb17846a49
#
_entry.id   400c6dfe7919941bbfa292fb17846a49
#
_cell.length_a   1.000
_cell.length_b   1.000
_cell.length_c   1.000
_cell.angle_alpha   90.00
_cell.angle_beta   90.00
_cell.angle_gamma   90.00
#
_symmetry.space_group_name_H-M   'P 1'
#
loop_
_entity.id
_entity.type
_entity.pdbx_description
1 polymer ?
#
loop_
_entity_poly.entity_id
_entity_poly.type
_entity_poly.pdbx_seq_one_letter_code
_entity_poly.pdbx_strand_id
1 'polypeptide(L)'
;YDLTKLIVGSEGTLGVITELTLRLQGIPEEIASAICSFPDTSSAVRTIIETIQLGIPIARSELMDSTSIEAVNDYSKLDLPIKEHLFFEFHGSATSVKEQSESVQEIAAGNGGSDFHWSTATEDRNKLWKARHNYYYAIKAKNPNHTFLVTDICVPISNLAEMIDLTAIEMKSKGMSPSIM
;
A
#
# COMPACT_ATOMS: atom_id res chain seq x y z
N TYR A 1 18.56 27.22 2.07
CA TYR A 1 18.15 25.94 2.66
C TYR A 1 16.62 25.90 2.79
N ASP A 2 16.02 24.74 2.51
CA ASP A 2 14.58 24.53 2.72
C ASP A 2 14.34 24.00 4.15
N LEU A 3 14.02 24.92 5.05
CA LEU A 3 13.79 24.61 6.45
C LEU A 3 12.50 23.81 6.67
N THR A 4 11.53 23.89 5.73
CA THR A 4 10.32 23.07 5.80
C THR A 4 10.66 21.59 5.67
N LYS A 5 11.54 21.24 4.73
CA LYS A 5 12.03 19.86 4.57
C LYS A 5 12.86 19.37 5.74
N LEU A 6 13.53 20.27 6.46
CA LEU A 6 14.29 19.90 7.66
C LEU A 6 13.37 19.38 8.79
N ILE A 7 12.18 19.98 8.91
CA ILE A 7 11.22 19.61 9.96
C ILE A 7 10.46 18.33 9.63
N VAL A 8 10.21 18.07 8.32
CA VAL A 8 9.54 16.84 7.89
C VAL A 8 10.41 15.63 8.26
N GLY A 9 9.84 14.66 8.97
CA GLY A 9 10.54 13.47 9.45
C GLY A 9 11.36 13.65 10.74
N SER A 10 11.30 14.83 11.38
CA SER A 10 12.02 15.08 12.63
C SER A 10 11.41 14.42 13.87
N GLU A 11 10.20 13.88 13.78
CA GLU A 11 9.47 13.21 14.87
C GLU A 11 9.43 14.03 16.18
N GLY A 12 9.34 15.36 16.06
CA GLY A 12 9.31 16.27 17.20
C GLY A 12 10.66 16.56 17.86
N THR A 13 11.79 16.02 17.33
CA THR A 13 13.12 16.21 17.91
C THR A 13 13.69 17.62 17.65
N LEU A 14 13.26 18.30 16.60
CA LEU A 14 13.75 19.63 16.21
C LEU A 14 12.81 20.76 16.66
N GLY A 15 11.59 20.45 17.02
CA GLY A 15 10.64 21.46 17.45
C GLY A 15 9.20 20.96 17.48
N VAL A 16 8.29 21.83 17.92
CA VAL A 16 6.83 21.57 17.93
C VAL A 16 6.20 22.40 16.82
N ILE A 17 5.48 21.76 15.92
CA ILE A 17 4.74 22.43 14.85
C ILE A 17 3.45 22.98 15.44
N THR A 18 3.29 24.29 15.46
CA THR A 18 2.11 25.00 16.01
C THR A 18 1.15 25.49 14.93
N GLU A 19 1.65 25.68 13.71
CA GLU A 19 0.84 26.16 12.59
C GLU A 19 1.35 25.57 11.27
N LEU A 20 0.43 25.24 10.36
CA LEU A 20 0.74 24.71 9.03
C LEU A 20 -0.05 25.48 7.97
N THR A 21 0.65 25.87 6.90
CA THR A 21 0.03 26.33 5.66
C THR A 21 0.15 25.23 4.62
N LEU A 22 -0.97 24.67 4.17
CA LEU A 22 -1.01 23.56 3.25
C LEU A 22 -1.59 23.98 1.89
N ARG A 23 -1.00 23.46 0.82
CA ARG A 23 -1.61 23.54 -0.50
C ARG A 23 -2.74 22.51 -0.58
N LEU A 24 -3.97 22.98 -0.81
CA LEU A 24 -5.13 22.11 -0.96
C LEU A 24 -5.38 21.79 -2.43
N GLN A 25 -5.94 20.63 -2.67
CA GLN A 25 -6.49 20.21 -3.96
C GLN A 25 -8.02 20.16 -3.87
N GLY A 26 -8.70 20.25 -5.00
CA GLY A 26 -10.15 20.07 -5.08
C GLY A 26 -10.57 18.66 -4.64
N ILE A 27 -11.77 18.55 -4.10
CA ILE A 27 -12.38 17.25 -3.82
C ILE A 27 -12.64 16.56 -5.16
N PRO A 28 -12.19 15.32 -5.37
CA PRO A 28 -12.44 14.60 -6.62
C PRO A 28 -13.94 14.34 -6.81
N GLU A 29 -14.37 14.37 -8.05
CA GLU A 29 -15.76 14.07 -8.42
C GLU A 29 -16.10 12.60 -8.17
N GLU A 30 -15.14 11.71 -8.47
CA GLU A 30 -15.26 10.27 -8.29
C GLU A 30 -13.99 9.71 -7.63
N ILE A 31 -14.17 8.67 -6.82
CA ILE A 31 -13.09 7.92 -6.20
C ILE A 31 -13.36 6.43 -6.43
N ALA A 32 -12.38 5.69 -6.93
CA ALA A 32 -12.42 4.24 -6.96
C ALA A 32 -11.29 3.63 -6.16
N SER A 33 -11.53 2.46 -5.61
CA SER A 33 -10.47 1.60 -5.06
C SER A 33 -10.38 0.32 -5.84
N ALA A 34 -9.18 -0.21 -5.97
CA ALA A 34 -8.93 -1.52 -6.58
C ALA A 34 -8.02 -2.37 -5.71
N ILE A 35 -8.08 -3.67 -5.93
CA ILE A 35 -7.20 -4.67 -5.34
C ILE A 35 -6.78 -5.65 -6.43
N CYS A 36 -5.54 -6.13 -6.35
CA CYS A 36 -5.01 -7.14 -7.27
C CYS A 36 -4.03 -8.03 -6.53
N SER A 37 -4.09 -9.34 -6.76
CA SER A 37 -3.14 -10.31 -6.21
C SER A 37 -1.99 -10.59 -7.19
N PHE A 38 -0.80 -10.88 -6.66
CA PHE A 38 0.42 -11.14 -7.43
C PHE A 38 1.11 -12.42 -6.97
N PRO A 39 1.90 -13.07 -7.85
CA PRO A 39 2.64 -14.27 -7.50
C PRO A 39 3.83 -13.98 -6.57
N ASP A 40 4.38 -12.78 -6.60
CA ASP A 40 5.54 -12.35 -5.83
C ASP A 40 5.62 -10.82 -5.70
N THR A 41 6.47 -10.35 -4.77
CA THR A 41 6.73 -8.94 -4.50
C THR A 41 7.26 -8.19 -5.73
N SER A 42 8.16 -8.82 -6.49
CA SER A 42 8.77 -8.20 -7.68
C SER A 42 7.74 -7.87 -8.75
N SER A 43 6.75 -8.75 -8.96
CA SER A 43 5.65 -8.54 -9.91
C SER A 43 4.74 -7.38 -9.46
N ALA A 44 4.42 -7.32 -8.17
CA ALA A 44 3.65 -6.22 -7.60
C ALA A 44 4.39 -4.88 -7.74
N VAL A 45 5.66 -4.81 -7.34
CA VAL A 45 6.47 -3.58 -7.42
C VAL A 45 6.66 -3.12 -8.86
N ARG A 46 6.88 -4.06 -9.81
CA ARG A 46 7.00 -3.74 -11.24
C ARG A 46 5.73 -3.08 -11.77
N THR A 47 4.56 -3.55 -11.35
CA THR A 47 3.27 -2.93 -11.69
C THR A 47 3.22 -1.47 -11.25
N ILE A 48 3.67 -1.15 -10.04
CA ILE A 48 3.73 0.24 -9.55
C ILE A 48 4.72 1.08 -10.36
N ILE A 49 5.92 0.54 -10.63
CA ILE A 49 6.94 1.24 -11.41
C ILE A 49 6.39 1.60 -12.80
N GLU A 50 5.79 0.66 -13.52
CA GLU A 50 5.21 0.90 -14.84
C GLU A 50 4.04 1.88 -14.79
N THR A 51 3.17 1.76 -13.78
CA THR A 51 2.06 2.69 -13.57
C THR A 51 2.56 4.13 -13.42
N ILE A 52 3.60 4.35 -12.62
CA ILE A 52 4.21 5.67 -12.40
C ILE A 52 4.92 6.15 -13.67
N GLN A 53 5.68 5.29 -14.35
CA GLN A 53 6.43 5.64 -15.57
C GLN A 53 5.51 6.03 -16.72
N LEU A 54 4.34 5.43 -16.83
CA LEU A 54 3.31 5.79 -17.80
C LEU A 54 2.53 7.06 -17.42
N GLY A 55 2.83 7.64 -16.26
CA GLY A 55 2.20 8.89 -15.81
C GLY A 55 0.73 8.73 -15.39
N ILE A 56 0.30 7.53 -15.02
CA ILE A 56 -1.06 7.31 -14.53
C ILE A 56 -1.17 7.95 -13.13
N PRO A 57 -2.08 8.93 -12.93
CA PRO A 57 -2.14 9.72 -11.71
C PRO A 57 -2.89 8.99 -10.59
N ILE A 58 -2.35 7.85 -10.13
CA ILE A 58 -2.93 7.15 -8.99
C ILE A 58 -2.85 8.02 -7.72
N ALA A 59 -3.91 8.00 -6.91
CA ALA A 59 -3.96 8.75 -5.66
C ALA A 59 -3.10 8.11 -4.58
N ARG A 60 -3.12 6.78 -4.49
CA ARG A 60 -2.23 5.98 -3.65
C ARG A 60 -2.17 4.54 -4.13
N SER A 61 -1.10 3.87 -3.73
CA SER A 61 -0.96 2.43 -3.84
C SER A 61 -0.23 1.89 -2.62
N GLU A 62 -0.66 0.73 -2.14
CA GLU A 62 -0.06 0.07 -0.98
C GLU A 62 0.12 -1.42 -1.28
N LEU A 63 1.29 -1.95 -0.92
CA LEU A 63 1.61 -3.37 -1.00
C LEU A 63 1.33 -4.03 0.36
N MET A 64 0.75 -5.23 0.34
CA MET A 64 0.68 -6.10 1.51
C MET A 64 1.20 -7.48 1.14
N ASP A 65 2.14 -8.00 1.93
CA ASP A 65 2.66 -9.35 1.74
C ASP A 65 1.64 -10.43 2.13
N SER A 66 1.89 -11.66 1.72
CA SER A 66 1.01 -12.80 2.00
C SER A 66 0.76 -13.03 3.49
N THR A 67 1.75 -12.75 4.36
CA THR A 67 1.62 -12.82 5.81
C THR A 67 0.63 -11.79 6.34
N SER A 68 0.70 -10.58 5.81
CA SER A 68 -0.21 -9.48 6.12
C SER A 68 -1.65 -9.79 5.69
N ILE A 69 -1.80 -10.34 4.48
CA ILE A 69 -3.12 -10.74 3.94
C ILE A 69 -3.76 -11.83 4.80
N GLU A 70 -3.00 -12.84 5.20
CA GLU A 70 -3.51 -13.91 6.08
C GLU A 70 -4.02 -13.33 7.40
N ALA A 71 -3.25 -12.44 8.04
CA ALA A 71 -3.66 -11.81 9.30
C ALA A 71 -4.91 -10.94 9.13
N VAL A 72 -4.99 -10.16 8.05
CA VAL A 72 -6.13 -9.29 7.76
C VAL A 72 -7.39 -10.10 7.42
N ASN A 73 -7.26 -11.22 6.70
CA ASN A 73 -8.37 -12.14 6.45
C ASN A 73 -8.98 -12.64 7.76
N ASP A 74 -8.12 -13.13 8.67
CA ASP A 74 -8.57 -13.66 9.98
C ASP A 74 -9.26 -12.58 10.82
N TYR A 75 -8.69 -11.38 10.87
CA TYR A 75 -9.17 -10.30 11.72
C TYR A 75 -10.41 -9.62 11.17
N SER A 76 -10.43 -9.33 9.87
CA SER A 76 -11.50 -8.56 9.20
C SER A 76 -12.56 -9.44 8.53
N LYS A 77 -12.43 -10.78 8.65
CA LYS A 77 -13.33 -11.77 8.04
C LYS A 77 -13.44 -11.59 6.53
N LEU A 78 -12.28 -11.45 5.89
CA LEU A 78 -12.14 -11.43 4.44
C LEU A 78 -11.70 -12.81 3.94
N ASP A 79 -11.77 -13.01 2.63
CA ASP A 79 -11.37 -14.25 1.95
C ASP A 79 -10.51 -13.88 0.72
N LEU A 80 -9.47 -13.08 0.96
CA LEU A 80 -8.50 -12.73 -0.09
C LEU A 80 -7.53 -13.89 -0.29
N PRO A 81 -7.10 -14.18 -1.53
CA PRO A 81 -6.03 -15.14 -1.78
C PRO A 81 -4.79 -14.81 -0.95
N ILE A 82 -4.17 -15.82 -0.31
CA ILE A 82 -2.94 -15.62 0.51
C ILE A 82 -1.75 -15.47 -0.43
N LYS A 83 -1.59 -14.28 -0.96
CA LYS A 83 -0.54 -13.84 -1.89
C LYS A 83 -0.20 -12.38 -1.59
N GLU A 84 0.79 -11.84 -2.30
CA GLU A 84 1.05 -10.40 -2.31
C GLU A 84 -0.10 -9.66 -2.97
N HIS A 85 -0.51 -8.55 -2.38
CA HIS A 85 -1.59 -7.72 -2.91
C HIS A 85 -1.15 -6.28 -3.07
N LEU A 86 -1.64 -5.65 -4.13
CA LEU A 86 -1.66 -4.19 -4.26
C LEU A 86 -3.08 -3.68 -4.04
N PHE A 87 -3.16 -2.64 -3.24
CA PHE A 87 -4.35 -1.83 -3.05
C PHE A 87 -4.14 -0.51 -3.76
N PHE A 88 -5.10 -0.06 -4.55
CA PHE A 88 -5.04 1.20 -5.28
C PHE A 88 -6.21 2.09 -4.93
N GLU A 89 -5.99 3.40 -5.09
CA GLU A 89 -7.07 4.38 -5.10
C GLU A 89 -6.86 5.37 -6.25
N PHE A 90 -7.93 5.64 -6.98
CA PHE A 90 -7.97 6.53 -8.14
C PHE A 90 -8.89 7.69 -7.86
N HIS A 91 -8.47 8.90 -8.23
CA HIS A 91 -9.22 10.13 -8.06
C HIS A 91 -9.36 10.86 -9.39
N GLY A 92 -10.53 11.46 -9.65
CA GLY A 92 -10.75 12.28 -10.84
C GLY A 92 -12.21 12.45 -11.19
N SER A 93 -12.50 12.69 -12.47
CA SER A 93 -13.84 12.54 -13.03
C SER A 93 -14.19 11.07 -13.21
N ALA A 94 -15.46 10.74 -13.37
CA ALA A 94 -15.90 9.36 -13.59
C ALA A 94 -15.20 8.68 -14.77
N THR A 95 -15.01 9.42 -15.87
CA THR A 95 -14.28 8.92 -17.05
C THR A 95 -12.81 8.69 -16.73
N SER A 96 -12.14 9.64 -16.08
CA SER A 96 -10.72 9.53 -15.75
C SER A 96 -10.44 8.37 -14.78
N VAL A 97 -11.27 8.18 -13.76
CA VAL A 97 -11.15 7.08 -12.82
C VAL A 97 -11.29 5.72 -13.49
N LYS A 98 -12.24 5.60 -14.44
CA LYS A 98 -12.39 4.38 -15.24
C LYS A 98 -11.15 4.11 -16.10
N GLU A 99 -10.67 5.10 -16.84
CA GLU A 99 -9.46 4.97 -17.68
C GLU A 99 -8.23 4.59 -16.86
N GLN A 100 -8.03 5.21 -15.70
CA GLN A 100 -6.94 4.87 -14.79
C GLN A 100 -7.04 3.41 -14.31
N SER A 101 -8.23 2.98 -13.90
CA SER A 101 -8.47 1.61 -13.41
C SER A 101 -8.24 0.56 -14.49
N GLU A 102 -8.71 0.79 -15.69
CA GLU A 102 -8.53 -0.10 -16.85
C GLU A 102 -7.04 -0.18 -17.25
N SER A 103 -6.34 0.95 -17.30
CA SER A 103 -4.91 0.99 -17.61
C SER A 103 -4.07 0.24 -16.56
N VAL A 104 -4.34 0.45 -15.29
CA VAL A 104 -3.63 -0.26 -14.21
C VAL A 104 -3.96 -1.76 -14.23
N GLN A 105 -5.19 -2.14 -14.57
CA GLN A 105 -5.58 -3.54 -14.74
C GLN A 105 -4.76 -4.23 -15.84
N GLU A 106 -4.56 -3.56 -16.97
CA GLU A 106 -3.75 -4.10 -18.08
C GLU A 106 -2.30 -4.26 -17.68
N ILE A 107 -1.71 -3.27 -16.99
CA ILE A 107 -0.34 -3.33 -16.48
C ILE A 107 -0.20 -4.47 -15.46
N ALA A 108 -1.14 -4.58 -14.53
CA ALA A 108 -1.13 -5.64 -13.53
C ALA A 108 -1.20 -7.02 -14.18
N ALA A 109 -2.08 -7.21 -15.15
CA ALA A 109 -2.18 -8.48 -15.90
C ALA A 109 -0.89 -8.81 -16.65
N GLY A 110 -0.23 -7.82 -17.27
CA GLY A 110 1.07 -7.96 -17.91
C GLY A 110 2.19 -8.40 -16.97
N ASN A 111 2.09 -8.07 -15.69
CA ASN A 111 3.02 -8.45 -14.63
C ASN A 111 2.59 -9.68 -13.81
N GLY A 112 1.62 -10.46 -14.29
CA GLY A 112 1.16 -11.68 -13.65
C GLY A 112 0.13 -11.46 -12.53
N GLY A 113 -0.41 -10.24 -12.43
CA GLY A 113 -1.51 -9.93 -11.51
C GLY A 113 -2.77 -10.72 -11.86
N SER A 114 -3.53 -11.10 -10.85
CA SER A 114 -4.80 -11.82 -10.95
C SER A 114 -5.83 -11.22 -10.00
N ASP A 115 -7.10 -11.55 -10.26
CA ASP A 115 -8.21 -11.11 -9.40
C ASP A 115 -8.29 -9.57 -9.25
N PHE A 116 -7.96 -8.83 -10.34
CA PHE A 116 -8.10 -7.37 -10.31
C PHE A 116 -9.59 -7.02 -10.20
N HIS A 117 -9.92 -6.39 -9.10
CA HIS A 117 -11.28 -5.93 -8.83
C HIS A 117 -11.27 -4.47 -8.41
N TRP A 118 -12.10 -3.64 -9.04
CA TRP A 118 -12.24 -2.25 -8.69
C TRP A 118 -13.70 -1.83 -8.53
N SER A 119 -13.96 -0.86 -7.68
CA SER A 119 -15.29 -0.35 -7.39
C SER A 119 -15.26 1.13 -7.02
N THR A 120 -16.29 1.86 -7.45
CA THR A 120 -16.58 3.22 -6.98
C THR A 120 -17.52 3.22 -5.78
N ALA A 121 -18.15 2.07 -5.48
CA ALA A 121 -19.07 1.97 -4.37
C ALA A 121 -18.38 2.26 -3.03
N THR A 122 -18.91 3.20 -2.29
CA THR A 122 -18.35 3.65 -1.00
C THR A 122 -18.19 2.51 0.00
N GLU A 123 -19.11 1.54 0.00
CA GLU A 123 -19.06 0.38 0.90
C GLU A 123 -17.87 -0.52 0.60
N ASP A 124 -17.63 -0.85 -0.68
CA ASP A 124 -16.51 -1.68 -1.11
C ASP A 124 -15.19 -0.99 -0.80
N ARG A 125 -15.08 0.29 -1.13
CA ARG A 125 -13.94 1.14 -0.83
C ARG A 125 -13.62 1.15 0.66
N ASN A 126 -14.63 1.42 1.49
CA ASN A 126 -14.48 1.46 2.94
C ASN A 126 -14.07 0.09 3.50
N LYS A 127 -14.60 -1.00 2.95
CA LYS A 127 -14.24 -2.36 3.36
C LYS A 127 -12.77 -2.65 3.09
N LEU A 128 -12.27 -2.34 1.90
CA LEU A 128 -10.87 -2.53 1.53
C LEU A 128 -9.93 -1.70 2.42
N TRP A 129 -10.19 -0.40 2.54
CA TRP A 129 -9.33 0.48 3.34
C TRP A 129 -9.44 0.22 4.85
N LYS A 130 -10.58 -0.23 5.34
CA LYS A 130 -10.72 -0.66 6.74
C LYS A 130 -9.85 -1.88 7.03
N ALA A 131 -9.80 -2.85 6.12
CA ALA A 131 -8.92 -4.00 6.24
C ALA A 131 -7.45 -3.56 6.38
N ARG A 132 -6.99 -2.67 5.49
CA ARG A 132 -5.65 -2.08 5.55
C ARG A 132 -5.41 -1.32 6.85
N HIS A 133 -6.32 -0.46 7.29
CA HIS A 133 -6.18 0.28 8.55
C HIS A 133 -6.11 -0.63 9.78
N ASN A 134 -6.76 -1.78 9.72
CA ASN A 134 -6.73 -2.78 10.78
C ASN A 134 -5.47 -3.64 10.79
N TYR A 135 -4.58 -3.50 9.81
CA TYR A 135 -3.38 -4.34 9.66
C TYR A 135 -2.57 -4.52 10.95
N TYR A 136 -2.21 -3.42 11.62
CA TYR A 136 -1.45 -3.50 12.87
C TYR A 136 -2.16 -4.34 13.94
N TYR A 137 -3.46 -4.14 14.10
CA TYR A 137 -4.26 -4.89 15.06
C TYR A 137 -4.43 -6.35 14.66
N ALA A 138 -4.51 -6.63 13.37
CA ALA A 138 -4.58 -7.97 12.82
C ALA A 138 -3.30 -8.77 13.11
N ILE A 139 -2.14 -8.19 12.84
CA ILE A 139 -0.84 -8.80 13.15
C ILE A 139 -0.68 -9.02 14.66
N LYS A 140 -1.07 -8.05 15.47
CA LYS A 140 -1.03 -8.16 16.93
C LYS A 140 -1.96 -9.25 17.47
N ALA A 141 -3.16 -9.35 16.93
CA ALA A 141 -4.13 -10.39 17.32
C ALA A 141 -3.65 -11.80 16.95
N LYS A 142 -2.98 -11.94 15.80
CA LYS A 142 -2.39 -13.21 15.34
C LYS A 142 -1.21 -13.65 16.22
N ASN A 143 -0.49 -12.70 16.83
CA ASN A 143 0.73 -12.96 17.59
C ASN A 143 0.66 -12.30 18.99
N PRO A 144 -0.28 -12.72 19.88
CA PRO A 144 -0.57 -12.00 21.12
C PRO A 144 0.59 -11.98 22.12
N ASN A 145 1.53 -12.91 22.00
CA ASN A 145 2.68 -13.04 22.90
C ASN A 145 3.98 -12.42 22.35
N HIS A 146 3.90 -11.71 21.21
CA HIS A 146 5.07 -11.06 20.62
C HIS A 146 5.12 -9.56 20.95
N THR A 147 6.34 -9.07 21.09
CA THR A 147 6.61 -7.62 21.06
C THR A 147 6.77 -7.18 19.60
N PHE A 148 6.15 -6.07 19.25
CA PHE A 148 6.20 -5.54 17.90
C PHE A 148 7.13 -4.34 17.84
N LEU A 149 7.99 -4.33 16.84
CA LEU A 149 8.76 -3.16 16.42
C LEU A 149 8.25 -2.76 15.01
N VAL A 150 7.75 -1.54 14.91
CA VAL A 150 7.36 -0.96 13.62
C VAL A 150 8.52 -0.12 13.12
N THR A 151 8.92 -0.35 11.88
CA THR A 151 9.94 0.45 11.19
C THR A 151 9.37 1.01 9.90
N ASP A 152 9.94 2.09 9.42
CA ASP A 152 9.59 2.71 8.15
C ASP A 152 10.87 2.96 7.35
N ILE A 153 10.86 2.60 6.07
CA ILE A 153 12.02 2.69 5.20
C ILE A 153 11.61 3.39 3.91
N CYS A 154 12.37 4.39 3.51
CA CYS A 154 12.22 5.06 2.23
C CYS A 154 13.41 4.74 1.34
N VAL A 155 13.18 4.12 0.20
CA VAL A 155 14.19 3.80 -0.81
C VAL A 155 13.73 4.26 -2.19
N PRO A 156 14.65 4.46 -3.15
CA PRO A 156 14.27 4.63 -4.54
C PRO A 156 13.38 3.46 -4.99
N ILE A 157 12.32 3.75 -5.72
CA ILE A 157 11.33 2.73 -6.12
C ILE A 157 11.95 1.57 -6.90
N SER A 158 13.03 1.81 -7.64
CA SER A 158 13.80 0.77 -8.34
C SER A 158 14.42 -0.28 -7.42
N ASN A 159 14.64 0.06 -6.14
CA ASN A 159 15.26 -0.82 -5.14
C ASN A 159 14.23 -1.43 -4.19
N LEU A 160 12.96 -1.08 -4.34
CA LEU A 160 11.91 -1.44 -3.38
C LEU A 160 11.72 -2.97 -3.28
N ALA A 161 11.64 -3.67 -4.40
CA ALA A 161 11.45 -5.12 -4.40
C ALA A 161 12.63 -5.85 -3.72
N GLU A 162 13.87 -5.50 -4.11
CA GLU A 162 15.07 -6.07 -3.52
C GLU A 162 15.15 -5.82 -2.01
N MET A 163 14.83 -4.59 -1.58
CA MET A 163 14.83 -4.23 -0.17
C MET A 163 13.81 -5.02 0.65
N ILE A 164 12.61 -5.23 0.12
CA ILE A 164 11.57 -6.01 0.78
C ILE A 164 12.03 -7.46 0.94
N ASP A 165 12.53 -8.08 -0.14
CA ASP A 165 12.97 -9.48 -0.14
C ASP A 165 14.16 -9.69 0.82
N LEU A 166 15.18 -8.82 0.76
CA LEU A 166 16.33 -8.89 1.66
C LEU A 166 15.93 -8.71 3.11
N THR A 167 15.04 -7.75 3.40
CA THR A 167 14.53 -7.54 4.76
C THR A 167 13.81 -8.78 5.28
N ALA A 168 12.94 -9.38 4.48
CA ALA A 168 12.22 -10.58 4.86
C ALA A 168 13.16 -11.77 5.13
N ILE A 169 14.19 -11.95 4.29
CA ILE A 169 15.21 -13.01 4.45
C ILE A 169 16.02 -12.77 5.74
N GLU A 170 16.53 -11.56 5.94
CA GLU A 170 17.36 -11.24 7.09
C GLU A 170 16.60 -11.39 8.41
N MET A 171 15.38 -10.87 8.49
CA MET A 171 14.55 -10.97 9.69
C MET A 171 14.24 -12.43 10.02
N LYS A 172 13.86 -13.25 9.03
CA LYS A 172 13.63 -14.70 9.23
C LYS A 172 14.88 -15.40 9.70
N SER A 173 16.06 -15.04 9.20
CA SER A 173 17.34 -15.65 9.64
C SER A 173 17.67 -15.37 11.12
N LYS A 174 17.11 -14.27 11.66
CA LYS A 174 17.25 -13.87 13.07
C LYS A 174 16.10 -14.36 13.96
N GLY A 175 15.23 -15.24 13.45
CA GLY A 175 14.08 -15.79 14.17
C GLY A 175 12.93 -14.81 14.36
N MET A 176 12.90 -13.71 13.61
CA MET A 176 11.79 -12.77 13.59
C MET A 176 10.76 -13.16 12.53
N SER A 177 9.51 -12.77 12.75
CA SER A 177 8.40 -12.98 11.80
C SER A 177 8.04 -11.64 11.17
N PRO A 178 8.65 -11.27 10.04
CA PRO A 178 8.33 -10.02 9.36
C PRO A 178 6.92 -10.09 8.76
N SER A 179 6.27 -8.94 8.73
CA SER A 179 5.04 -8.69 8.02
C SER A 179 5.18 -7.32 7.39
N ILE A 180 4.99 -7.22 6.09
CA ILE A 180 5.36 -6.06 5.28
C ILE A 180 4.12 -5.44 4.66
N MET A 181 4.06 -4.12 4.79
CA MET A 181 3.02 -3.31 4.19
C MET A 181 3.64 -2.02 3.64
#